data_82ca82d37f4214d60697b8480f0c0037
#
_entry.id   82ca82d37f4214d60697b8480f0c0037
#
_cell.length_a   1.000
_cell.length_b   1.000
_cell.length_c   1.000
_cell.angle_alpha   90.00
_cell.angle_beta   90.00
_cell.angle_gamma   90.00
#
_symmetry.space_group_name_H-M   'P 1'
#
loop_
_entity.id
_entity.type
_entity.pdbx_description
1 polymer ?
#
loop_
_entity_poly.entity_id
_entity_poly.type
_entity_poly.pdbx_seq_one_letter_code
_entity_poly.pdbx_strand_id
1 'polypeptide(L)'
;MVGLPASGKDFFIKNNIDNALILSSDDLRVELYGYEDQTHNKEVFEEMNRRTRDAGKENKNVIYNATNINRGRRVALAQEMQKYFKYIKVTVCICSIKTLFHRNKTRKERHLPEDKLMQMIRSFQIPTLYEYHYDDIKYVWTESKRRGFERDKIALLMDYDQHNRHHSENLGKHILRTADYCKENDKACKAAIYHDLGKPFCKTTDEEGFNHFIGHPNVSTYLYLTDTIGRDFDADVALLIEFHDYIFNFQDFESMKKKLKNKYPSLKDDFFEALKLLTEGDRLRPKGDV
;
A
#
# COMPACT_ATOMS: atom_id res chain seq x y z
N MET A 1 8.59 -3.68 11.38
CA MET A 1 8.95 -2.99 10.12
C MET A 1 7.95 -3.32 9.03
N VAL A 2 7.62 -2.37 8.15
CA VAL A 2 6.78 -2.56 6.96
C VAL A 2 7.50 -1.97 5.75
N GLY A 3 7.41 -2.63 4.61
CA GLY A 3 7.96 -2.10 3.35
C GLY A 3 8.24 -3.20 2.34
N LEU A 4 8.18 -2.83 1.08
CA LEU A 4 8.47 -3.70 -0.06
C LEU A 4 9.91 -4.22 -0.01
N PRO A 5 10.23 -5.32 -0.70
CA PRO A 5 11.62 -5.71 -0.94
C PRO A 5 12.40 -4.53 -1.54
N ALA A 6 13.66 -4.39 -1.17
CA ALA A 6 14.53 -3.27 -1.57
C ALA A 6 14.11 -1.86 -1.11
N SER A 7 13.07 -1.72 -0.26
CA SER A 7 12.64 -0.40 0.27
C SER A 7 13.59 0.21 1.29
N GLY A 8 14.68 -0.47 1.70
CA GLY A 8 15.68 0.07 2.61
C GLY A 8 15.45 -0.22 4.09
N LYS A 9 14.62 -1.20 4.44
CA LYS A 9 14.35 -1.60 5.84
C LYS A 9 15.63 -1.95 6.60
N ASP A 10 16.46 -2.84 6.06
CA ASP A 10 17.68 -3.31 6.73
C ASP A 10 18.69 -2.15 6.93
N PHE A 11 18.81 -1.26 5.94
CA PHE A 11 19.62 -0.06 6.06
C PHE A 11 19.09 0.86 7.16
N PHE A 12 17.77 1.04 7.25
CA PHE A 12 17.15 1.86 8.31
C PHE A 12 17.40 1.25 9.69
N ILE A 13 17.19 -0.06 9.84
CA ILE A 13 17.43 -0.77 11.10
C ILE A 13 18.89 -0.57 11.55
N LYS A 14 19.84 -0.87 10.66
CA LYS A 14 21.27 -0.79 10.97
C LYS A 14 21.73 0.60 11.42
N ASN A 15 21.11 1.67 10.90
CA ASN A 15 21.58 3.04 11.16
C ASN A 15 20.75 3.80 12.20
N ASN A 16 19.63 3.25 12.70
CA ASN A 16 18.71 4.02 13.55
C ASN A 16 18.24 3.24 14.79
N ILE A 17 18.60 1.98 14.92
CA ILE A 17 18.07 1.15 16.01
C ILE A 17 19.21 0.45 16.73
N ASP A 18 19.32 0.79 18.00
CA ASP A 18 20.23 0.15 18.95
C ASP A 18 19.41 -0.59 20.02
N ASN A 19 20.04 -1.57 20.68
CA ASN A 19 19.47 -2.29 21.82
C ASN A 19 18.12 -2.97 21.58
N ALA A 20 17.93 -3.62 20.42
CA ALA A 20 16.77 -4.43 20.14
C ALA A 20 17.18 -5.78 19.51
N LEU A 21 16.44 -6.82 19.83
CA LEU A 21 16.56 -8.11 19.12
C LEU A 21 15.96 -7.95 17.71
N ILE A 22 16.78 -8.14 16.70
CA ILE A 22 16.32 -8.09 15.31
C ILE A 22 15.93 -9.50 14.88
N LEU A 23 14.67 -9.71 14.56
CA LEU A 23 14.14 -10.95 13.99
C LEU A 23 13.79 -10.68 12.53
N SER A 24 14.58 -11.21 11.63
CA SER A 24 14.41 -11.06 10.17
C SER A 24 13.90 -12.37 9.58
N SER A 25 12.83 -12.28 8.78
CA SER A 25 12.31 -13.47 8.10
C SER A 25 13.31 -14.09 7.12
N ASP A 26 14.18 -13.26 6.53
CA ASP A 26 15.17 -13.73 5.58
C ASP A 26 16.34 -14.40 6.28
N ASP A 27 16.85 -13.80 7.36
CA ASP A 27 17.93 -14.40 8.17
C ASP A 27 17.47 -15.70 8.81
N LEU A 28 16.21 -15.76 9.24
CA LEU A 28 15.64 -16.96 9.83
C LEU A 28 15.51 -18.11 8.82
N ARG A 29 15.22 -17.81 7.53
CA ARG A 29 15.27 -18.82 6.47
C ARG A 29 16.66 -19.42 6.30
N VAL A 30 17.67 -18.57 6.27
CA VAL A 30 19.05 -19.03 6.16
C VAL A 30 19.45 -19.87 7.38
N GLU A 31 19.07 -19.44 8.59
CA GLU A 31 19.34 -20.19 9.83
C GLU A 31 18.71 -21.58 9.84
N LEU A 32 17.43 -21.68 9.44
CA LEU A 32 16.67 -22.94 9.52
C LEU A 32 16.93 -23.88 8.34
N TYR A 33 17.16 -23.35 7.15
CA TYR A 33 17.18 -24.14 5.92
C TYR A 33 18.48 -24.00 5.12
N GLY A 34 19.40 -23.12 5.53
CA GLY A 34 20.67 -22.87 4.83
C GLY A 34 20.57 -21.99 3.57
N TYR A 35 19.37 -21.56 3.19
CA TYR A 35 19.12 -20.73 1.99
C TYR A 35 17.81 -19.92 2.13
N GLU A 36 17.63 -18.93 1.25
CA GLU A 36 16.50 -17.98 1.29
C GLU A 36 15.29 -18.44 0.45
N ASP A 37 14.89 -19.65 0.58
CA ASP A 37 13.72 -20.20 -0.10
C ASP A 37 12.41 -19.71 0.54
N GLN A 38 11.37 -19.56 -0.28
CA GLN A 38 10.03 -19.14 0.13
C GLN A 38 9.06 -20.30 0.36
N THR A 39 9.49 -21.54 0.20
CA THR A 39 8.62 -22.73 0.34
C THR A 39 8.20 -22.97 1.78
N HIS A 40 9.05 -22.61 2.77
CA HIS A 40 8.84 -22.81 4.21
C HIS A 40 8.32 -21.57 4.93
N ASN A 41 7.51 -20.74 4.26
CA ASN A 41 7.04 -19.48 4.84
C ASN A 41 6.27 -19.67 6.15
N LYS A 42 5.45 -20.71 6.26
CA LYS A 42 4.64 -20.96 7.45
C LYS A 42 5.52 -21.19 8.67
N GLU A 43 6.46 -22.13 8.57
CA GLU A 43 7.39 -22.52 9.64
C GLU A 43 8.29 -21.35 10.06
N VAL A 44 8.80 -20.58 9.09
CA VAL A 44 9.60 -19.39 9.36
C VAL A 44 8.84 -18.35 10.17
N PHE A 45 7.59 -18.04 9.80
CA PHE A 45 6.79 -17.07 10.54
C PHE A 45 6.29 -17.60 11.88
N GLU A 46 6.01 -18.88 12.02
CA GLU A 46 5.68 -19.50 13.31
C GLU A 46 6.88 -19.41 14.29
N GLU A 47 8.07 -19.71 13.81
CA GLU A 47 9.30 -19.60 14.63
C GLU A 47 9.63 -18.13 14.95
N MET A 48 9.48 -17.23 13.98
CA MET A 48 9.66 -15.79 14.20
C MET A 48 8.69 -15.25 15.27
N ASN A 49 7.41 -15.66 15.21
CA ASN A 49 6.43 -15.30 16.23
C ASN A 49 6.76 -15.91 17.59
N ARG A 50 7.21 -17.16 17.63
CA ARG A 50 7.63 -17.82 18.88
C ARG A 50 8.77 -17.03 19.55
N ARG A 51 9.85 -16.73 18.80
CA ARG A 51 10.99 -15.95 19.31
C ARG A 51 10.58 -14.54 19.76
N THR A 52 9.64 -13.92 19.03
CA THR A 52 9.11 -12.62 19.42
C THR A 52 8.38 -12.68 20.77
N ARG A 53 7.52 -13.68 20.97
CA ARG A 53 6.83 -13.88 22.26
C ARG A 53 7.81 -14.13 23.41
N ASP A 54 8.82 -14.97 23.19
CA ASP A 54 9.79 -15.30 24.23
C ASP A 54 10.63 -14.07 24.61
N ALA A 55 11.05 -13.27 23.64
CA ALA A 55 11.71 -11.99 23.90
C ALA A 55 10.83 -11.01 24.68
N GLY A 56 9.51 -10.96 24.36
CA GLY A 56 8.55 -10.12 25.09
C GLY A 56 8.38 -10.55 26.56
N LYS A 57 8.36 -11.86 26.86
CA LYS A 57 8.36 -12.37 28.24
C LYS A 57 9.63 -11.98 29.03
N GLU A 58 10.73 -11.82 28.32
CA GLU A 58 12.01 -11.36 28.89
C GLU A 58 12.16 -9.83 28.92
N ASN A 59 11.10 -9.08 28.60
CA ASN A 59 11.08 -7.62 28.50
C ASN A 59 12.12 -7.04 27.52
N LYS A 60 12.47 -7.77 26.46
CA LYS A 60 13.38 -7.30 25.41
C LYS A 60 12.62 -6.53 24.34
N ASN A 61 13.24 -5.47 23.81
CA ASN A 61 12.75 -4.82 22.61
C ASN A 61 13.00 -5.69 21.40
N VAL A 62 12.03 -5.76 20.48
CA VAL A 62 12.11 -6.59 19.26
C VAL A 62 11.83 -5.75 18.02
N ILE A 63 12.64 -5.96 17.00
CA ILE A 63 12.37 -5.51 15.63
C ILE A 63 11.89 -6.70 14.80
N TYR A 64 10.61 -6.74 14.51
CA TYR A 64 10.02 -7.73 13.62
C TYR A 64 10.23 -7.28 12.17
N ASN A 65 11.25 -7.80 11.48
CA ASN A 65 11.67 -7.39 10.16
C ASN A 65 11.19 -8.37 9.08
N ALA A 66 10.09 -8.01 8.44
CA ALA A 66 9.55 -8.68 7.26
C ALA A 66 8.90 -7.64 6.34
N THR A 67 8.34 -8.05 5.19
CA THR A 67 7.65 -7.09 4.31
C THR A 67 6.39 -6.51 4.93
N ASN A 68 5.61 -7.33 5.63
CA ASN A 68 4.39 -6.96 6.37
C ASN A 68 3.40 -6.08 5.56
N ILE A 69 3.33 -6.29 4.24
CA ILE A 69 2.52 -5.46 3.33
C ILE A 69 1.02 -5.77 3.40
N ASN A 70 0.64 -6.93 3.95
CA ASN A 70 -0.76 -7.33 4.09
C ASN A 70 -1.35 -6.84 5.41
N ARG A 71 -2.42 -6.06 5.35
CA ARG A 71 -3.11 -5.49 6.52
C ARG A 71 -3.62 -6.55 7.50
N GLY A 72 -4.31 -7.58 7.00
CA GLY A 72 -4.86 -8.61 7.86
C GLY A 72 -3.79 -9.34 8.69
N ARG A 73 -2.64 -9.64 8.08
CA ARG A 73 -1.50 -10.25 8.76
C ARG A 73 -0.87 -9.32 9.80
N ARG A 74 -0.74 -8.02 9.49
CA ARG A 74 -0.24 -7.02 10.46
C ARG A 74 -1.13 -6.90 11.68
N VAL A 75 -2.45 -6.81 11.47
CA VAL A 75 -3.43 -6.72 12.56
C VAL A 75 -3.40 -7.97 13.42
N ALA A 76 -3.41 -9.16 12.83
CA ALA A 76 -3.33 -10.41 13.57
C ALA A 76 -2.03 -10.51 14.40
N LEU A 77 -0.89 -10.12 13.83
CA LEU A 77 0.38 -10.08 14.54
C LEU A 77 0.33 -9.08 15.71
N ALA A 78 -0.20 -7.88 15.50
CA ALA A 78 -0.30 -6.88 16.56
C ALA A 78 -1.22 -7.33 17.70
N GLN A 79 -2.37 -7.94 17.38
CA GLN A 79 -3.31 -8.51 18.35
C GLN A 79 -2.67 -9.63 19.19
N GLU A 80 -1.83 -10.44 18.58
CA GLU A 80 -1.09 -11.47 19.31
C GLU A 80 -0.02 -10.86 20.21
N MET A 81 0.78 -9.93 19.68
CA MET A 81 1.97 -9.38 20.36
C MET A 81 1.63 -8.38 21.46
N GLN A 82 0.46 -7.72 21.44
CA GLN A 82 0.03 -6.81 22.54
C GLN A 82 -0.05 -7.51 23.91
N LYS A 83 -0.11 -8.85 23.95
CA LYS A 83 -0.09 -9.63 25.19
C LYS A 83 1.30 -9.67 25.85
N TYR A 84 2.34 -9.36 25.10
CA TYR A 84 3.75 -9.52 25.49
C TYR A 84 4.50 -8.19 25.46
N PHE A 85 4.00 -7.19 24.75
CA PHE A 85 4.66 -5.89 24.59
C PHE A 85 3.72 -4.76 24.98
N LYS A 86 4.25 -3.82 25.75
CA LYS A 86 3.52 -2.62 26.18
C LYS A 86 3.25 -1.68 25.01
N TYR A 87 4.17 -1.59 24.06
CA TYR A 87 4.09 -0.70 22.90
C TYR A 87 4.31 -1.45 21.60
N ILE A 88 3.48 -1.16 20.60
CA ILE A 88 3.62 -1.68 19.24
C ILE A 88 3.71 -0.49 18.29
N LYS A 89 4.89 -0.26 17.72
CA LYS A 89 5.16 0.81 16.76
C LYS A 89 5.39 0.24 15.37
N VAL A 90 4.92 0.97 14.35
CA VAL A 90 5.10 0.59 12.95
C VAL A 90 6.04 1.58 12.28
N THR A 91 7.11 1.09 11.66
CA THR A 91 7.96 1.89 10.77
C THR A 91 7.79 1.40 9.36
N VAL A 92 7.38 2.29 8.46
CA VAL A 92 7.11 2.03 7.05
C VAL A 92 8.23 2.62 6.21
N CYS A 93 9.07 1.76 5.61
CA CYS A 93 10.16 2.19 4.72
C CYS A 93 9.67 2.29 3.28
N ILE A 94 9.84 3.46 2.67
CA ILE A 94 9.27 3.82 1.37
C ILE A 94 10.35 4.42 0.48
N CYS A 95 10.31 4.05 -0.79
CA CYS A 95 11.05 4.69 -1.87
C CYS A 95 10.22 4.62 -3.16
N SER A 96 10.63 5.34 -4.21
CA SER A 96 9.93 5.30 -5.49
C SER A 96 9.95 3.90 -6.11
N ILE A 97 8.94 3.59 -6.92
CA ILE A 97 8.87 2.32 -7.66
C ILE A 97 10.13 2.13 -8.51
N LYS A 98 10.61 3.19 -9.17
CA LYS A 98 11.86 3.16 -9.94
C LYS A 98 13.05 2.73 -9.09
N THR A 99 13.16 3.25 -7.87
CA THR A 99 14.24 2.90 -6.95
C THR A 99 14.10 1.46 -6.42
N LEU A 100 12.87 0.98 -6.19
CA LEU A 100 12.65 -0.43 -5.83
C LEU A 100 13.24 -1.38 -6.90
N PHE A 101 12.87 -1.17 -8.17
CA PHE A 101 13.39 -1.98 -9.29
C PHE A 101 14.89 -1.84 -9.45
N HIS A 102 15.42 -0.63 -9.40
CA HIS A 102 16.88 -0.39 -9.50
C HIS A 102 17.65 -1.11 -8.38
N ARG A 103 17.24 -0.93 -7.12
CA ARG A 103 17.88 -1.59 -5.98
C ARG A 103 17.73 -3.10 -6.03
N ASN A 104 16.55 -3.60 -6.45
CA ASN A 104 16.34 -5.04 -6.61
C ASN A 104 17.29 -5.62 -7.66
N LYS A 105 17.45 -4.97 -8.80
CA LYS A 105 18.37 -5.39 -9.89
C LYS A 105 19.84 -5.38 -9.48
N THR A 106 20.24 -4.45 -8.60
CA THR A 106 21.65 -4.31 -8.16
C THR A 106 22.00 -5.21 -6.97
N ARG A 107 21.03 -5.90 -6.36
CA ARG A 107 21.31 -6.88 -5.31
C ARG A 107 22.06 -8.07 -5.86
N LYS A 108 23.16 -8.46 -5.20
CA LYS A 108 23.90 -9.69 -5.53
C LYS A 108 23.14 -10.94 -5.08
N GLU A 109 22.57 -10.84 -3.91
CA GLU A 109 21.73 -11.85 -3.27
C GLU A 109 20.31 -11.30 -3.09
N ARG A 110 19.30 -12.14 -2.93
CA ARG A 110 17.90 -11.74 -2.70
C ARG A 110 17.26 -10.98 -3.87
N HIS A 111 17.75 -11.22 -5.09
CA HIS A 111 17.10 -10.66 -6.27
C HIS A 111 15.75 -11.34 -6.52
N LEU A 112 14.69 -10.54 -6.63
CA LEU A 112 13.35 -11.03 -6.98
C LEU A 112 13.10 -10.83 -8.48
N PRO A 113 12.40 -11.77 -9.14
CA PRO A 113 11.84 -11.52 -10.47
C PRO A 113 10.99 -10.25 -10.49
N GLU A 114 11.05 -9.48 -11.56
CA GLU A 114 10.36 -8.18 -11.65
C GLU A 114 8.84 -8.31 -11.53
N ASP A 115 8.25 -9.37 -12.09
CA ASP A 115 6.84 -9.70 -11.97
C ASP A 115 6.42 -9.94 -10.50
N LYS A 116 7.26 -10.62 -9.72
CA LYS A 116 7.03 -10.84 -8.28
C LYS A 116 7.12 -9.55 -7.48
N LEU A 117 8.09 -8.71 -7.79
CA LEU A 117 8.19 -7.39 -7.15
C LEU A 117 6.96 -6.54 -7.48
N MET A 118 6.52 -6.54 -8.75
CA MET A 118 5.30 -5.83 -9.16
C MET A 118 4.04 -6.40 -8.49
N GLN A 119 3.93 -7.72 -8.36
CA GLN A 119 2.85 -8.37 -7.63
C GLN A 119 2.79 -7.91 -6.16
N MET A 120 3.95 -7.75 -5.53
CA MET A 120 4.02 -7.24 -4.15
C MET A 120 3.61 -5.77 -4.05
N ILE A 121 3.97 -4.93 -5.03
CA ILE A 121 3.53 -3.53 -5.10
C ILE A 121 2.00 -3.46 -5.24
N ARG A 122 1.40 -4.27 -6.13
CA ARG A 122 -0.05 -4.39 -6.32
C ARG A 122 -0.80 -4.90 -5.08
N SER A 123 -0.09 -5.55 -4.17
CA SER A 123 -0.64 -6.09 -2.92
C SER A 123 -0.31 -5.24 -1.69
N PHE A 124 0.38 -4.13 -1.85
CA PHE A 124 0.77 -3.26 -0.75
C PHE A 124 -0.45 -2.53 -0.20
N GLN A 125 -0.77 -2.79 1.07
CA GLN A 125 -1.83 -2.11 1.81
C GLN A 125 -1.18 -1.18 2.83
N ILE A 126 -1.50 0.10 2.75
CA ILE A 126 -0.88 1.11 3.60
C ILE A 126 -1.23 0.87 5.08
N PRO A 127 -0.23 0.84 6.01
CA PRO A 127 -0.52 0.84 7.44
C PRO A 127 -1.13 2.18 7.86
N THR A 128 -2.19 2.15 8.66
CA THR A 128 -2.82 3.34 9.25
C THR A 128 -3.26 3.05 10.67
N LEU A 129 -3.46 4.09 11.48
CA LEU A 129 -4.05 3.94 12.81
C LEU A 129 -5.50 3.44 12.77
N TYR A 130 -6.16 3.50 11.62
CA TYR A 130 -7.51 2.95 11.44
C TYR A 130 -7.54 1.41 11.41
N GLU A 131 -6.45 0.76 10.98
CA GLU A 131 -6.40 -0.72 10.92
C GLU A 131 -6.18 -1.36 12.29
N TYR A 132 -5.50 -0.66 13.19
CA TYR A 132 -5.19 -1.09 14.55
C TYR A 132 -4.71 0.09 15.38
N HIS A 133 -4.89 0.04 16.70
CA HIS A 133 -4.41 1.05 17.64
C HIS A 133 -2.91 0.89 17.92
N TYR A 134 -2.08 1.11 16.91
CA TYR A 134 -0.63 1.20 17.10
C TYR A 134 -0.30 2.44 17.95
N ASP A 135 0.76 2.34 18.76
CA ASP A 135 1.22 3.48 19.55
C ASP A 135 1.86 4.58 18.68
N ASP A 136 2.41 4.19 17.54
CA ASP A 136 2.97 5.11 16.56
C ASP A 136 3.10 4.47 15.18
N ILE A 137 2.94 5.27 14.14
CA ILE A 137 3.27 4.90 12.76
C ILE A 137 4.20 5.95 12.16
N LYS A 138 5.43 5.54 11.90
CA LYS A 138 6.44 6.38 11.25
C LYS A 138 6.63 5.98 9.80
N TYR A 139 6.41 6.90 8.87
CA TYR A 139 6.75 6.71 7.47
C TYR A 139 8.14 7.28 7.20
N VAL A 140 9.02 6.48 6.61
CA VAL A 140 10.42 6.83 6.37
C VAL A 140 10.73 6.79 4.89
N TRP A 141 11.10 7.94 4.34
CA TRP A 141 11.64 8.02 2.99
C TRP A 141 13.10 7.57 2.98
N THR A 142 13.43 6.61 2.13
CA THR A 142 14.75 5.94 2.14
C THR A 142 15.63 6.28 0.93
N GLU A 143 15.27 7.33 0.17
CA GLU A 143 16.12 7.88 -0.89
C GLU A 143 16.77 9.18 -0.46
N SER A 144 17.97 9.48 -1.02
CA SER A 144 18.69 10.71 -0.74
C SER A 144 18.01 11.97 -1.30
N LYS A 145 17.28 11.83 -2.41
CA LYS A 145 16.54 12.93 -3.04
C LYS A 145 15.06 12.59 -3.11
N ARG A 146 14.21 13.53 -2.68
CA ARG A 146 12.77 13.47 -2.94
C ARG A 146 12.49 14.02 -4.32
N ARG A 147 11.69 13.30 -5.10
CA ARG A 147 11.03 13.85 -6.26
C ARG A 147 9.70 14.43 -5.80
N GLY A 148 9.34 15.62 -6.24
CA GLY A 148 8.01 16.19 -6.02
C GLY A 148 6.97 15.47 -6.87
N PHE A 149 5.70 15.78 -6.61
CA PHE A 149 4.62 15.46 -7.53
C PHE A 149 4.96 16.08 -8.90
N GLU A 150 5.21 15.23 -9.87
CA GLU A 150 5.40 15.67 -11.24
C GLU A 150 4.01 15.97 -11.81
N ARG A 151 3.61 17.25 -11.90
CA ARG A 151 2.36 17.69 -12.58
C ARG A 151 2.24 17.08 -13.96
N ASP A 152 3.37 16.74 -14.55
CA ASP A 152 3.47 16.08 -15.85
C ASP A 152 2.93 14.64 -15.86
N LYS A 153 2.73 13.99 -14.71
CA LYS A 153 2.18 12.61 -14.68
C LYS A 153 0.79 12.53 -15.33
N ILE A 154 -0.11 13.47 -15.01
CA ILE A 154 -1.44 13.51 -15.62
C ILE A 154 -1.34 13.91 -17.10
N ALA A 155 -0.46 14.87 -17.44
CA ALA A 155 -0.23 15.25 -18.83
C ALA A 155 0.19 14.07 -19.71
N LEU A 156 1.06 13.18 -19.19
CA LEU A 156 1.46 11.94 -19.87
C LEU A 156 0.31 10.93 -20.06
N LEU A 157 -0.77 11.07 -19.29
CA LEU A 157 -1.93 10.18 -19.34
C LEU A 157 -3.08 10.74 -20.18
N MET A 158 -2.97 11.97 -20.71
CA MET A 158 -4.05 12.61 -21.47
C MET A 158 -4.42 11.82 -22.72
N ASP A 159 -3.46 11.15 -23.34
CA ASP A 159 -3.65 10.31 -24.53
C ASP A 159 -3.56 8.80 -24.20
N TYR A 160 -3.52 8.43 -22.90
CA TYR A 160 -3.46 7.03 -22.52
C TYR A 160 -4.84 6.40 -22.70
N ASP A 161 -4.98 5.63 -23.77
CA ASP A 161 -6.16 4.80 -24.05
C ASP A 161 -6.21 3.63 -23.06
N GLN A 162 -7.28 3.57 -22.27
CA GLN A 162 -7.50 2.49 -21.34
C GLN A 162 -7.87 1.18 -22.03
N HIS A 163 -8.47 1.27 -23.25
CA HIS A 163 -8.95 0.14 -24.04
C HIS A 163 -9.65 -0.92 -23.18
N ASN A 164 -10.60 -0.47 -22.38
CA ASN A 164 -11.29 -1.26 -21.36
C ASN A 164 -12.80 -1.15 -21.59
N ARG A 165 -13.54 -2.23 -21.32
CA ARG A 165 -14.99 -2.29 -21.51
C ARG A 165 -15.79 -1.32 -20.62
N HIS A 166 -15.16 -0.80 -19.57
CA HIS A 166 -15.81 0.06 -18.57
C HIS A 166 -15.50 1.55 -18.77
N HIS A 167 -14.47 1.89 -19.54
CA HIS A 167 -14.01 3.26 -19.75
C HIS A 167 -13.86 3.54 -21.25
N SER A 168 -14.64 4.49 -21.76
CA SER A 168 -14.55 5.03 -23.13
C SER A 168 -13.59 6.22 -23.24
N GLU A 169 -13.11 6.73 -22.12
CA GLU A 169 -12.32 7.94 -22.00
C GLU A 169 -10.84 7.63 -21.71
N ASN A 170 -9.95 8.46 -22.26
CA ASN A 170 -8.52 8.39 -21.93
C ASN A 170 -8.28 8.67 -20.43
N LEU A 171 -7.30 8.00 -19.86
CA LEU A 171 -7.07 7.97 -18.41
C LEU A 171 -6.88 9.36 -17.80
N GLY A 172 -6.09 10.24 -18.43
CA GLY A 172 -5.87 11.61 -17.91
C GLY A 172 -7.15 12.43 -17.88
N LYS A 173 -7.99 12.33 -18.93
CA LYS A 173 -9.29 13.02 -18.99
C LYS A 173 -10.24 12.51 -17.91
N HIS A 174 -10.31 11.19 -17.72
CA HIS A 174 -11.07 10.54 -16.67
C HIS A 174 -10.68 11.06 -15.27
N ILE A 175 -9.38 11.09 -14.97
CA ILE A 175 -8.85 11.59 -13.69
C ILE A 175 -9.29 13.05 -13.46
N LEU A 176 -9.12 13.92 -14.44
CA LEU A 176 -9.48 15.34 -14.31
C LEU A 176 -11.00 15.56 -14.16
N ARG A 177 -11.82 14.81 -14.88
CA ARG A 177 -13.28 14.86 -14.76
C ARG A 177 -13.73 14.40 -13.37
N THR A 178 -13.17 13.31 -12.86
CA THR A 178 -13.45 12.80 -11.51
C THR A 178 -13.05 13.84 -10.46
N ALA A 179 -11.88 14.47 -10.62
CA ALA A 179 -11.42 15.52 -9.70
C ALA A 179 -12.31 16.78 -9.74
N ASP A 180 -12.80 17.21 -10.92
CA ASP A 180 -13.74 18.34 -11.04
C ASP A 180 -15.09 18.03 -10.38
N TYR A 181 -15.58 16.80 -10.50
CA TYR A 181 -16.78 16.37 -9.78
C TYR A 181 -16.62 16.44 -8.25
N CYS A 182 -15.42 16.12 -7.76
CA CYS A 182 -15.11 16.08 -6.33
C CYS A 182 -14.63 17.43 -5.76
N LYS A 183 -14.57 18.51 -6.54
CA LYS A 183 -13.88 19.76 -6.18
C LYS A 183 -14.34 20.44 -4.88
N GLU A 184 -15.58 20.24 -4.47
CA GLU A 184 -16.14 20.82 -3.24
C GLU A 184 -15.72 20.03 -1.98
N ASN A 185 -15.03 18.92 -2.13
CA ASN A 185 -14.47 18.11 -1.02
C ASN A 185 -12.98 17.88 -1.23
N ASP A 186 -12.15 18.57 -0.46
CA ASP A 186 -10.70 18.56 -0.62
C ASP A 186 -10.08 17.16 -0.60
N LYS A 187 -10.56 16.28 0.28
CA LYS A 187 -10.05 14.91 0.40
C LYS A 187 -10.45 14.05 -0.79
N ALA A 188 -11.71 14.12 -1.21
CA ALA A 188 -12.20 13.40 -2.39
C ALA A 188 -11.54 13.89 -3.67
N CYS A 189 -11.39 15.21 -3.84
CA CYS A 189 -10.71 15.82 -4.98
C CYS A 189 -9.24 15.39 -5.05
N LYS A 190 -8.53 15.42 -3.91
CA LYS A 190 -7.14 14.96 -3.84
C LYS A 190 -7.03 13.47 -4.12
N ALA A 191 -7.94 12.65 -3.60
CA ALA A 191 -7.99 11.23 -3.90
C ALA A 191 -8.27 10.97 -5.39
N ALA A 192 -9.20 11.73 -6.01
CA ALA A 192 -9.53 11.62 -7.42
C ALA A 192 -8.33 11.87 -8.35
N ILE A 193 -7.41 12.78 -7.99
CA ILE A 193 -6.19 13.03 -8.76
C ILE A 193 -5.27 11.80 -8.79
N TYR A 194 -5.30 10.98 -7.75
CA TYR A 194 -4.38 9.83 -7.61
C TYR A 194 -5.03 8.48 -7.90
N HIS A 195 -6.37 8.33 -7.79
CA HIS A 195 -7.04 7.03 -7.70
C HIS A 195 -6.62 6.03 -8.79
N ASP A 196 -6.39 6.51 -9.98
CA ASP A 196 -6.11 5.72 -11.18
C ASP A 196 -4.67 5.82 -11.71
N LEU A 197 -3.78 6.58 -11.06
CA LEU A 197 -2.38 6.71 -11.51
C LEU A 197 -1.62 5.38 -11.53
N GLY A 198 -2.11 4.38 -10.81
CA GLY A 198 -1.55 3.03 -10.78
C GLY A 198 -1.88 2.16 -12.00
N LYS A 199 -2.89 2.51 -12.81
CA LYS A 199 -3.34 1.68 -13.95
C LYS A 199 -2.23 1.31 -14.93
N PRO A 200 -1.36 2.22 -15.38
CA PRO A 200 -0.28 1.85 -16.31
C PRO A 200 0.67 0.77 -15.77
N PHE A 201 0.86 0.69 -14.46
CA PHE A 201 1.69 -0.33 -13.80
C PHE A 201 0.99 -1.69 -13.64
N CYS A 202 -0.33 -1.71 -13.83
CA CYS A 202 -1.16 -2.89 -13.62
C CYS A 202 -1.72 -3.49 -14.89
N LYS A 203 -1.43 -2.87 -16.05
CA LYS A 203 -1.98 -3.27 -17.35
C LYS A 203 -1.67 -4.73 -17.66
N THR A 204 -2.72 -5.48 -17.94
CA THR A 204 -2.69 -6.80 -18.59
C THR A 204 -3.74 -6.79 -19.70
N THR A 205 -3.56 -7.59 -20.73
CA THR A 205 -4.50 -7.66 -21.86
C THR A 205 -5.04 -9.07 -21.96
N ASP A 206 -6.36 -9.24 -22.08
CA ASP A 206 -7.00 -10.53 -22.27
C ASP A 206 -6.92 -11.03 -23.73
N GLU A 207 -7.46 -12.22 -23.98
CA GLU A 207 -7.47 -12.84 -25.32
C GLU A 207 -8.32 -12.06 -26.34
N GLU A 208 -9.28 -11.25 -25.87
CA GLU A 208 -10.13 -10.39 -26.72
C GLU A 208 -9.48 -9.02 -26.99
N GLY A 209 -8.32 -8.75 -26.42
CA GLY A 209 -7.55 -7.52 -26.58
C GLY A 209 -7.90 -6.42 -25.57
N PHE A 210 -8.84 -6.62 -24.63
CA PHE A 210 -9.18 -5.62 -23.63
C PHE A 210 -8.19 -5.58 -22.47
N ASN A 211 -7.95 -4.38 -21.96
CA ASN A 211 -7.03 -4.17 -20.84
C ASN A 211 -7.72 -4.30 -19.49
N HIS A 212 -6.99 -4.89 -18.55
CA HIS A 212 -7.35 -5.01 -17.13
C HIS A 212 -6.26 -4.36 -16.27
N PHE A 213 -6.67 -3.80 -15.11
CA PHE A 213 -5.79 -3.02 -14.25
C PHE A 213 -5.85 -3.52 -12.78
N ILE A 214 -5.87 -4.84 -12.59
CA ILE A 214 -6.06 -5.45 -11.26
C ILE A 214 -4.96 -5.00 -10.29
N GLY A 215 -5.39 -4.48 -9.12
CA GLY A 215 -4.52 -4.01 -8.06
C GLY A 215 -4.02 -2.56 -8.22
N HIS A 216 -4.53 -1.81 -9.21
CA HIS A 216 -4.17 -0.40 -9.39
C HIS A 216 -4.49 0.48 -8.16
N PRO A 217 -5.55 0.26 -7.36
CA PRO A 217 -5.78 1.09 -6.18
C PRO A 217 -4.61 1.07 -5.20
N ASN A 218 -4.02 -0.10 -4.96
CA ASN A 218 -2.86 -0.22 -4.08
C ASN A 218 -1.61 0.45 -4.67
N VAL A 219 -1.40 0.35 -5.98
CA VAL A 219 -0.29 1.04 -6.67
C VAL A 219 -0.50 2.54 -6.63
N SER A 220 -1.73 3.02 -6.88
CA SER A 220 -2.12 4.43 -6.78
C SER A 220 -1.88 4.98 -5.37
N THR A 221 -2.28 4.24 -4.34
CA THR A 221 -2.01 4.57 -2.93
C THR A 221 -0.51 4.63 -2.64
N TYR A 222 0.27 3.70 -3.19
CA TYR A 222 1.73 3.72 -3.03
C TYR A 222 2.37 4.93 -3.73
N LEU A 223 1.88 5.32 -4.91
CA LEU A 223 2.32 6.54 -5.61
C LEU A 223 1.96 7.79 -4.81
N TYR A 224 0.74 7.90 -4.28
CA TYR A 224 0.32 8.97 -3.38
C TYR A 224 1.25 9.08 -2.17
N LEU A 225 1.54 7.95 -1.52
CA LEU A 225 2.44 7.89 -0.38
C LEU A 225 3.86 8.38 -0.73
N THR A 226 4.41 7.99 -1.90
CA THR A 226 5.74 8.44 -2.33
C THR A 226 5.81 9.94 -2.60
N ASP A 227 4.72 10.53 -3.05
CA ASP A 227 4.66 11.96 -3.38
C ASP A 227 4.44 12.85 -2.14
N THR A 228 3.67 12.37 -1.16
CA THR A 228 3.16 13.21 -0.06
C THR A 228 3.85 13.00 1.29
N ILE A 229 4.52 11.87 1.50
CA ILE A 229 5.15 11.57 2.77
C ILE A 229 6.13 12.66 3.22
N GLY A 230 5.94 13.10 4.48
CA GLY A 230 6.74 14.17 5.09
C GLY A 230 6.48 15.57 4.52
N ARG A 231 5.35 15.76 3.84
CA ARG A 231 4.81 17.05 3.37
C ARG A 231 3.36 17.18 3.83
N ASP A 232 2.44 16.65 3.04
CA ASP A 232 0.99 16.79 3.16
C ASP A 232 0.27 15.44 3.07
N PHE A 233 0.92 14.38 3.53
CA PHE A 233 0.34 13.04 3.61
C PHE A 233 -0.90 13.05 4.53
N ASP A 234 -2.01 12.53 4.00
CA ASP A 234 -3.26 12.34 4.71
C ASP A 234 -3.68 10.87 4.59
N ALA A 235 -3.88 10.21 5.74
CA ALA A 235 -4.25 8.81 5.81
C ALA A 235 -5.66 8.53 5.25
N ASP A 236 -6.59 9.48 5.39
CA ASP A 236 -7.93 9.36 4.83
C ASP A 236 -7.86 9.36 3.30
N VAL A 237 -7.09 10.31 2.71
CA VAL A 237 -6.89 10.35 1.26
C VAL A 237 -6.26 9.06 0.76
N ALA A 238 -5.28 8.52 1.46
CA ALA A 238 -4.67 7.23 1.10
C ALA A 238 -5.68 6.07 1.11
N LEU A 239 -6.58 6.03 2.10
CA LEU A 239 -7.63 5.03 2.18
C LEU A 239 -8.76 5.26 1.16
N LEU A 240 -9.09 6.51 0.84
CA LEU A 240 -10.02 6.83 -0.24
C LEU A 240 -9.51 6.27 -1.57
N ILE A 241 -8.22 6.47 -1.87
CA ILE A 241 -7.58 5.90 -3.07
C ILE A 241 -7.60 4.36 -3.02
N GLU A 242 -7.27 3.75 -1.87
CA GLU A 242 -7.25 2.29 -1.74
C GLU A 242 -8.65 1.68 -1.91
N PHE A 243 -9.72 2.37 -1.49
CA PHE A 243 -11.07 1.81 -1.46
C PHE A 243 -11.99 2.29 -2.59
N HIS A 244 -11.55 3.14 -3.53
CA HIS A 244 -12.44 3.70 -4.56
C HIS A 244 -13.13 2.62 -5.39
N ASP A 245 -12.42 1.53 -5.74
CA ASP A 245 -12.96 0.38 -6.47
C ASP A 245 -13.67 -0.65 -5.58
N TYR A 246 -13.65 -0.47 -4.25
CA TYR A 246 -14.15 -1.50 -3.33
C TYR A 246 -15.66 -1.72 -3.48
N ILE A 247 -16.39 -0.69 -3.94
CA ILE A 247 -17.83 -0.72 -4.19
C ILE A 247 -18.24 -1.83 -5.19
N PHE A 248 -17.40 -2.16 -6.16
CA PHE A 248 -17.70 -3.19 -7.16
C PHE A 248 -17.85 -4.60 -6.57
N ASN A 249 -17.46 -4.80 -5.31
CA ASN A 249 -17.64 -6.06 -4.59
C ASN A 249 -18.96 -6.10 -3.79
N PHE A 250 -19.82 -5.08 -3.90
CA PHE A 250 -21.03 -4.93 -3.09
C PHE A 250 -22.24 -4.59 -3.96
N GLN A 251 -23.43 -4.89 -3.43
CA GLN A 251 -24.68 -4.57 -4.09
C GLN A 251 -24.92 -3.05 -4.14
N ASP A 252 -24.58 -2.35 -3.06
CA ASP A 252 -24.76 -0.91 -2.90
C ASP A 252 -23.71 -0.29 -1.95
N PHE A 253 -23.71 1.04 -1.89
CA PHE A 253 -22.78 1.80 -1.06
C PHE A 253 -22.98 1.54 0.44
N GLU A 254 -24.21 1.39 0.90
CA GLU A 254 -24.51 1.18 2.33
C GLU A 254 -24.00 -0.18 2.81
N SER A 255 -24.13 -1.22 1.99
CA SER A 255 -23.56 -2.55 2.26
C SER A 255 -22.04 -2.49 2.36
N MET A 256 -21.37 -1.75 1.47
CA MET A 256 -19.93 -1.50 1.53
C MET A 256 -19.56 -0.71 2.79
N LYS A 257 -20.27 0.40 3.07
CA LYS A 257 -20.05 1.25 4.26
C LYS A 257 -20.15 0.43 5.55
N LYS A 258 -21.19 -0.39 5.67
CA LYS A 258 -21.38 -1.29 6.83
C LYS A 258 -20.19 -2.25 6.99
N LYS A 259 -19.72 -2.85 5.89
CA LYS A 259 -18.57 -3.75 5.91
C LYS A 259 -17.28 -3.05 6.32
N LEU A 260 -17.05 -1.86 5.78
CA LEU A 260 -15.88 -1.04 6.13
C LEU A 260 -15.94 -0.55 7.58
N LYS A 261 -17.09 -0.07 8.08
CA LYS A 261 -17.26 0.32 9.49
C LYS A 261 -17.02 -0.84 10.46
N ASN A 262 -17.47 -2.03 10.13
CA ASN A 262 -17.18 -3.22 10.96
C ASN A 262 -15.69 -3.55 11.00
N LYS A 263 -14.97 -3.31 9.92
CA LYS A 263 -13.54 -3.61 9.83
C LYS A 263 -12.66 -2.46 10.36
N TYR A 264 -13.13 -1.24 10.25
CA TYR A 264 -12.45 0.00 10.63
C TYR A 264 -13.39 0.90 11.44
N PRO A 265 -13.68 0.55 12.71
CA PRO A 265 -14.70 1.25 13.51
C PRO A 265 -14.42 2.73 13.73
N SER A 266 -13.15 3.14 13.64
CA SER A 266 -12.71 4.53 13.83
C SER A 266 -12.85 5.43 12.59
N LEU A 267 -13.23 4.88 11.42
CA LEU A 267 -13.57 5.69 10.25
C LEU A 267 -14.86 6.47 10.49
N LYS A 268 -14.80 7.78 10.31
CA LYS A 268 -15.92 8.70 10.54
C LYS A 268 -16.84 8.82 9.33
N ASP A 269 -17.98 9.46 9.53
CA ASP A 269 -18.97 9.61 8.45
C ASP A 269 -18.47 10.54 7.32
N ASP A 270 -17.66 11.57 7.62
CA ASP A 270 -17.04 12.45 6.63
C ASP A 270 -16.13 11.68 5.65
N PHE A 271 -15.43 10.65 6.13
CA PHE A 271 -14.69 9.73 5.25
C PHE A 271 -15.61 9.02 4.25
N PHE A 272 -16.76 8.52 4.73
CA PHE A 272 -17.71 7.81 3.87
C PHE A 272 -18.43 8.74 2.90
N GLU A 273 -18.68 9.99 3.27
CA GLU A 273 -19.18 11.03 2.36
C GLU A 273 -18.18 11.31 1.23
N ALA A 274 -16.90 11.47 1.58
CA ALA A 274 -15.84 11.66 0.60
C ALA A 274 -15.66 10.42 -0.31
N LEU A 275 -15.75 9.20 0.26
CA LEU A 275 -15.65 7.96 -0.52
C LEU A 275 -16.83 7.81 -1.48
N LYS A 276 -18.05 8.15 -1.05
CA LYS A 276 -19.23 8.13 -1.88
C LYS A 276 -19.08 9.10 -3.06
N LEU A 277 -18.69 10.34 -2.77
CA LEU A 277 -18.47 11.36 -3.78
C LEU A 277 -17.41 10.93 -4.81
N LEU A 278 -16.28 10.38 -4.35
CA LEU A 278 -15.23 9.84 -5.23
C LEU A 278 -15.76 8.72 -6.13
N THR A 279 -16.48 7.76 -5.56
CA THR A 279 -17.05 6.62 -6.29
C THR A 279 -18.10 7.06 -7.32
N GLU A 280 -18.91 8.06 -7.01
CA GLU A 280 -19.88 8.64 -7.93
C GLU A 280 -19.18 9.36 -9.09
N GLY A 281 -18.15 10.18 -8.80
CA GLY A 281 -17.36 10.89 -9.79
C GLY A 281 -16.60 9.94 -10.73
N ASP A 282 -16.04 8.86 -10.20
CA ASP A 282 -15.34 7.83 -10.96
C ASP A 282 -16.27 7.12 -11.97
N ARG A 283 -17.53 6.88 -11.60
CA ARG A 283 -18.54 6.20 -12.42
C ARG A 283 -19.21 7.06 -13.46
N LEU A 284 -19.05 8.38 -13.41
CA LEU A 284 -19.64 9.25 -14.41
C LEU A 284 -19.07 8.90 -15.79
N ARG A 285 -19.96 8.85 -16.78
CA ARG A 285 -19.56 8.73 -18.19
C ARG A 285 -19.49 10.11 -18.84
N PRO A 286 -18.64 10.29 -19.86
CA PRO A 286 -18.66 11.52 -20.66
C PRO A 286 -20.08 11.81 -21.22
N LYS A 287 -20.46 13.08 -21.26
CA LYS A 287 -21.72 13.46 -21.90
C LYS A 287 -21.63 13.11 -23.38
N GLY A 288 -22.43 12.15 -23.84
CA GLY A 288 -22.50 11.75 -25.25
C GLY A 288 -22.23 10.27 -25.50
N ASP A 289 -21.74 9.51 -24.53
CA ASP A 289 -21.66 8.05 -24.62
C ASP A 289 -23.01 7.44 -24.19
N VAL A 290 -23.72 6.87 -25.17
CA VAL A 290 -24.98 6.11 -24.99
C VAL A 290 -24.68 4.63 -24.87
#